data_906a4f86921b933b29d095c2075df407
#
_entry.id   906a4f86921b933b29d095c2075df407
#
_cell.length_a   1.000
_cell.length_b   1.000
_cell.length_c   1.000
_cell.angle_alpha   90.00
_cell.angle_beta   90.00
_cell.angle_gamma   90.00
#
_symmetry.space_group_name_H-M   'P 1'
#
loop_
_entity.id
_entity.type
_entity.pdbx_description
1 polymer ?
#
loop_
_entity_poly.entity_id
_entity_poly.type
_entity_poly.pdbx_seq_one_letter_code
_entity_poly.pdbx_strand_id
1 'polypeptide(L)'
;MKKVLIIFIYLFLISVNTHAEEKQSSSNNLFEIGDVIISPGETYRGNLKVSKVNDAIESFIPITVHHGANPGPVLSLIAGIHGSEYSPILAMQEFAKLIDPSQLNGTVIIVHIANIPAFAARTIYIGPNDLKNLNRSFPGKVNGTITERIAYI
;
A
#
# COMPACT_ATOMS: atom_id res chain seq x y z
N MET A 1 68.58 -49.56 11.48
CA MET A 1 67.11 -49.88 11.33
C MET A 1 66.37 -48.58 11.37
N LYS A 2 65.88 -48.11 10.22
CA LYS A 2 65.09 -46.85 10.11
C LYS A 2 63.63 -47.18 10.28
N LYS A 3 62.97 -46.61 11.31
CA LYS A 3 61.49 -46.71 11.48
C LYS A 3 60.84 -45.76 10.59
N VAL A 4 59.98 -46.24 9.67
CA VAL A 4 59.07 -45.44 8.80
C VAL A 4 57.84 -45.24 9.60
N LEU A 5 57.52 -43.95 9.88
CA LEU A 5 56.27 -43.53 10.49
C LEU A 5 55.25 -43.26 9.39
N ILE A 6 54.25 -44.11 9.28
CA ILE A 6 53.10 -43.90 8.32
C ILE A 6 52.04 -43.06 9.06
N ILE A 7 51.87 -41.82 8.59
CA ILE A 7 50.82 -40.95 9.06
C ILE A 7 49.59 -41.17 8.16
N PHE A 8 48.52 -41.75 8.71
CA PHE A 8 47.22 -41.82 8.07
C PHE A 8 46.52 -40.47 8.25
N ILE A 9 46.37 -39.69 7.15
CA ILE A 9 45.52 -38.50 7.11
C ILE A 9 44.11 -38.97 6.77
N TYR A 10 43.23 -38.96 7.76
CA TYR A 10 41.80 -39.09 7.52
C TYR A 10 41.25 -37.77 6.95
N LEU A 11 40.97 -37.73 5.65
CA LEU A 11 40.19 -36.67 5.01
C LEU A 11 38.74 -36.91 5.39
N PHE A 12 38.24 -36.13 6.32
CA PHE A 12 36.81 -36.05 6.64
C PHE A 12 36.14 -35.14 5.58
N LEU A 13 35.55 -35.75 4.55
CA LEU A 13 34.69 -35.04 3.60
C LEU A 13 33.38 -34.66 4.30
N ILE A 14 33.30 -33.44 4.81
CA ILE A 14 32.05 -32.86 5.22
C ILE A 14 31.32 -32.45 3.93
N SER A 15 30.39 -33.28 3.47
CA SER A 15 29.44 -32.88 2.46
C SER A 15 28.45 -31.87 3.10
N VAL A 16 28.70 -30.60 2.91
CA VAL A 16 27.71 -29.55 3.21
C VAL A 16 26.59 -29.70 2.18
N ASN A 17 25.53 -30.36 2.58
CA ASN A 17 24.24 -30.28 1.83
C ASN A 17 23.72 -28.85 1.96
N THR A 18 24.10 -27.98 1.05
CA THR A 18 23.39 -26.76 0.77
C THR A 18 22.11 -27.14 0.02
N HIS A 19 21.14 -27.69 0.76
CA HIS A 19 19.77 -27.56 0.28
C HIS A 19 19.44 -26.09 0.38
N ALA A 20 19.44 -25.42 -0.74
CA ALA A 20 18.83 -24.14 -0.88
C ALA A 20 17.38 -24.28 -0.40
N GLU A 21 17.05 -23.68 0.72
CA GLU A 21 15.68 -23.37 1.12
C GLU A 21 15.16 -22.25 0.20
N GLU A 22 15.00 -22.59 -1.07
CA GLU A 22 14.30 -21.79 -2.04
C GLU A 22 12.97 -22.47 -2.36
N LYS A 23 12.00 -22.42 -1.44
CA LYS A 23 10.58 -22.57 -1.79
C LYS A 23 9.65 -22.53 -0.57
N GLN A 24 9.66 -21.45 0.20
CA GLN A 24 8.55 -21.21 1.15
C GLN A 24 8.26 -19.73 1.40
N SER A 25 8.41 -18.88 0.38
CA SER A 25 8.11 -17.45 0.52
C SER A 25 6.94 -16.96 -0.34
N SER A 26 6.26 -17.79 -1.09
CA SER A 26 5.22 -17.29 -2.00
C SER A 26 3.80 -17.28 -1.43
N SER A 27 3.56 -17.82 -0.24
CA SER A 27 2.20 -17.87 0.33
C SER A 27 1.87 -16.78 1.35
N ASN A 28 2.81 -15.94 1.76
CA ASN A 28 2.62 -14.96 2.83
C ASN A 28 2.90 -13.50 2.45
N ASN A 29 3.03 -13.15 1.19
CA ASN A 29 3.25 -11.76 0.77
C ASN A 29 1.95 -11.13 0.21
N LEU A 30 0.82 -11.38 0.86
CA LEU A 30 -0.43 -10.72 0.54
C LEU A 30 -0.43 -9.31 1.12
N PHE A 31 -0.95 -8.35 0.36
CA PHE A 31 -1.13 -6.98 0.83
C PHE A 31 -2.60 -6.74 1.19
N GLU A 32 -2.85 -6.32 2.42
CA GLU A 32 -4.18 -6.06 2.92
C GLU A 32 -4.40 -4.55 3.07
N ILE A 33 -5.53 -4.06 2.55
CA ILE A 33 -5.98 -2.68 2.73
C ILE A 33 -7.50 -2.62 2.84
N GLY A 34 -8.01 -2.15 3.98
CA GLY A 34 -9.44 -2.26 4.29
C GLY A 34 -9.90 -3.72 4.23
N ASP A 35 -10.94 -3.99 3.45
CA ASP A 35 -11.50 -5.34 3.26
C ASP A 35 -10.90 -6.08 2.05
N VAL A 36 -9.81 -5.55 1.46
CA VAL A 36 -9.25 -6.06 0.21
C VAL A 36 -7.92 -6.75 0.45
N ILE A 37 -7.74 -7.92 -0.16
CA ILE A 37 -6.50 -8.69 -0.17
C ILE A 37 -5.99 -8.74 -1.60
N ILE A 38 -4.71 -8.41 -1.81
CA ILE A 38 -4.08 -8.28 -3.12
C ILE A 38 -2.87 -9.22 -3.17
N SER A 39 -2.80 -10.04 -4.21
CA SER A 39 -1.67 -10.96 -4.42
C SER A 39 -0.45 -10.24 -5.00
N PRO A 40 0.77 -10.78 -4.79
CA PRO A 40 1.98 -10.25 -5.43
C PRO A 40 1.84 -10.20 -6.96
N GLY A 41 2.29 -9.11 -7.56
CA GLY A 41 2.21 -8.88 -9.01
C GLY A 41 0.84 -8.43 -9.50
N GLU A 42 -0.10 -8.13 -8.60
CA GLU A 42 -1.46 -7.71 -8.97
C GLU A 42 -1.73 -6.23 -8.74
N THR A 43 -2.74 -5.74 -9.43
CA THR A 43 -3.29 -4.39 -9.27
C THR A 43 -4.75 -4.45 -8.85
N TYR A 44 -5.06 -3.78 -7.75
CA TYR A 44 -6.43 -3.52 -7.33
C TYR A 44 -6.85 -2.10 -7.69
N ARG A 45 -8.07 -1.93 -8.19
CA ARG A 45 -8.73 -0.64 -8.41
C ARG A 45 -10.10 -0.67 -7.79
N GLY A 46 -10.36 0.25 -6.87
CA GLY A 46 -11.63 0.28 -6.15
C GLY A 46 -11.72 1.44 -5.17
N ASN A 47 -12.50 1.23 -4.12
CA ASN A 47 -12.78 2.25 -3.14
C ASN A 47 -12.54 1.75 -1.73
N LEU A 48 -11.89 2.57 -0.90
CA LEU A 48 -11.95 2.41 0.55
C LEU A 48 -13.23 3.05 1.07
N LYS A 49 -13.96 2.32 1.90
CA LYS A 49 -15.18 2.83 2.54
C LYS A 49 -14.80 3.71 3.73
N VAL A 50 -15.37 4.91 3.77
CA VAL A 50 -15.32 5.75 4.97
C VAL A 50 -16.47 5.32 5.87
N SER A 51 -16.13 4.79 7.05
CA SER A 51 -17.13 4.23 7.99
C SER A 51 -18.28 5.20 8.25
N LYS A 52 -19.50 4.68 8.17
CA LYS A 52 -20.71 5.40 8.52
C LYS A 52 -20.87 5.39 10.04
N VAL A 53 -21.15 6.54 10.63
CA VAL A 53 -21.42 6.68 12.06
C VAL A 53 -22.81 7.26 12.23
N ASN A 54 -23.74 6.52 12.80
CA ASN A 54 -25.15 6.83 12.88
C ASN A 54 -25.75 7.08 11.48
N ASP A 55 -26.61 8.07 11.29
CA ASP A 55 -27.18 8.47 10.01
C ASP A 55 -26.29 9.45 9.21
N ALA A 56 -24.98 9.43 9.49
CA ALA A 56 -24.04 10.32 8.83
C ALA A 56 -23.86 9.98 7.35
N ILE A 57 -23.36 10.97 6.61
CA ILE A 57 -23.07 10.86 5.18
C ILE A 57 -22.05 9.74 4.93
N GLU A 58 -22.41 8.84 4.02
CA GLU A 58 -21.49 7.83 3.52
C GLU A 58 -20.53 8.46 2.52
N SER A 59 -19.27 8.05 2.55
CA SER A 59 -18.26 8.46 1.60
C SER A 59 -17.33 7.31 1.27
N PHE A 60 -16.54 7.49 0.24
CA PHE A 60 -15.52 6.53 -0.18
C PHE A 60 -14.28 7.28 -0.70
N ILE A 61 -13.16 6.57 -0.74
CA ILE A 61 -11.89 7.09 -1.25
C ILE A 61 -11.45 6.19 -2.41
N PRO A 62 -11.43 6.70 -3.66
CA PRO A 62 -10.99 5.92 -4.81
C PRO A 62 -9.49 5.70 -4.77
N ILE A 63 -9.08 4.43 -4.88
CA ILE A 63 -7.68 4.01 -4.83
C ILE A 63 -7.31 3.11 -6.00
N THR A 64 -6.03 3.13 -6.34
CA THR A 64 -5.33 2.06 -7.04
C THR A 64 -4.19 1.56 -6.17
N VAL A 65 -4.07 0.25 -6.03
CA VAL A 65 -2.94 -0.38 -5.33
C VAL A 65 -2.23 -1.29 -6.31
N HIS A 66 -0.95 -1.05 -6.53
CA HIS A 66 -0.07 -1.95 -7.25
C HIS A 66 0.77 -2.69 -6.20
N HIS A 67 0.49 -3.97 -6.01
CA HIS A 67 1.30 -4.82 -5.13
C HIS A 67 2.33 -5.56 -5.97
N GLY A 68 3.59 -5.22 -5.76
CA GLY A 68 4.70 -5.73 -6.54
C GLY A 68 4.93 -7.23 -6.38
N ALA A 69 5.47 -7.86 -7.43
CA ALA A 69 5.85 -9.27 -7.41
C ALA A 69 6.94 -9.58 -6.37
N ASN A 70 7.76 -8.58 -6.01
CA ASN A 70 8.83 -8.73 -5.06
C ASN A 70 8.60 -7.91 -3.79
N PRO A 71 9.08 -8.37 -2.63
CA PRO A 71 9.03 -7.61 -1.38
C PRO A 71 9.75 -6.26 -1.51
N GLY A 72 9.27 -5.26 -0.77
CA GLY A 72 9.85 -3.92 -0.73
C GLY A 72 9.03 -2.94 0.10
N PRO A 73 9.35 -1.66 0.06
CA PRO A 73 8.65 -0.64 0.85
C PRO A 73 7.23 -0.38 0.32
N VAL A 74 6.41 0.22 1.18
CA VAL A 74 5.10 0.74 0.80
C VAL A 74 5.21 2.25 0.58
N LEU A 75 4.80 2.71 -0.60
CA LEU A 75 4.70 4.12 -0.95
C LEU A 75 3.23 4.51 -1.12
N SER A 76 2.78 5.52 -0.38
CA SER A 76 1.46 6.11 -0.55
C SER A 76 1.55 7.47 -1.23
N LEU A 77 0.80 7.64 -2.31
CA LEU A 77 0.65 8.88 -3.06
C LEU A 77 -0.80 9.36 -2.93
N ILE A 78 -0.99 10.57 -2.42
CA ILE A 78 -2.32 11.09 -2.10
C ILE A 78 -2.58 12.37 -2.88
N ALA A 79 -3.67 12.40 -3.64
CA ALA A 79 -4.16 13.58 -4.35
C ALA A 79 -5.58 13.96 -3.91
N GLY A 80 -6.02 15.17 -4.24
CA GLY A 80 -7.36 15.63 -3.99
C GLY A 80 -7.70 15.81 -2.51
N ILE A 81 -6.76 16.28 -1.71
CA ILE A 81 -7.01 16.69 -0.31
C ILE A 81 -7.96 17.89 -0.28
N HIS A 82 -7.81 18.81 -1.23
CA HIS A 82 -8.74 19.91 -1.48
C HIS A 82 -9.53 19.70 -2.77
N GLY A 83 -10.75 20.21 -2.82
CA GLY A 83 -11.68 19.88 -3.90
C GLY A 83 -11.34 20.49 -5.26
N SER A 84 -10.45 21.48 -5.33
CA SER A 84 -10.05 22.17 -6.56
C SER A 84 -8.68 21.77 -7.10
N GLU A 85 -8.01 20.79 -6.50
CA GLU A 85 -6.67 20.36 -6.88
C GLU A 85 -6.69 19.35 -8.03
N TYR A 86 -7.15 19.78 -9.22
CA TYR A 86 -7.35 18.89 -10.36
C TYR A 86 -6.04 18.34 -10.96
N SER A 87 -4.98 19.16 -11.00
CA SER A 87 -3.72 18.75 -11.63
C SER A 87 -3.09 17.52 -10.97
N PRO A 88 -2.94 17.42 -9.63
CA PRO A 88 -2.44 16.20 -9.01
C PRO A 88 -3.39 15.01 -9.17
N ILE A 89 -4.71 15.23 -9.20
CA ILE A 89 -5.68 14.16 -9.44
C ILE A 89 -5.44 13.53 -10.83
N LEU A 90 -5.35 14.35 -11.87
CA LEU A 90 -5.08 13.87 -13.23
C LEU A 90 -3.70 13.21 -13.33
N ALA A 91 -2.68 13.79 -12.71
CA ALA A 91 -1.33 13.21 -12.70
C ALA A 91 -1.32 11.81 -12.06
N MET A 92 -2.03 11.60 -10.95
CA MET A 92 -2.12 10.29 -10.31
C MET A 92 -2.89 9.27 -11.14
N GLN A 93 -3.93 9.69 -11.87
CA GLN A 93 -4.66 8.82 -12.78
C GLN A 93 -3.79 8.33 -13.95
N GLU A 94 -2.98 9.21 -14.52
CA GLU A 94 -2.03 8.84 -15.58
C GLU A 94 -0.88 7.99 -15.02
N PHE A 95 -0.31 8.39 -13.89
CA PHE A 95 0.78 7.65 -13.26
C PHE A 95 0.39 6.20 -12.91
N ALA A 96 -0.82 5.98 -12.41
CA ALA A 96 -1.32 4.64 -12.11
C ALA A 96 -1.35 3.69 -13.32
N LYS A 97 -1.38 4.21 -14.55
CA LYS A 97 -1.37 3.40 -15.77
C LYS A 97 0.04 2.95 -16.18
N LEU A 98 1.07 3.61 -15.65
CA LEU A 98 2.47 3.37 -16.02
C LEU A 98 3.15 2.31 -15.17
N ILE A 99 2.53 1.92 -14.05
CA ILE A 99 3.12 0.95 -13.12
C ILE A 99 2.76 -0.47 -13.57
N ASP A 100 3.80 -1.27 -13.81
CA ASP A 100 3.70 -2.71 -14.00
C ASP A 100 4.01 -3.42 -12.66
N PRO A 101 3.03 -4.02 -11.99
CA PRO A 101 3.24 -4.66 -10.70
C PRO A 101 4.16 -5.89 -10.81
N SER A 102 4.30 -6.51 -11.99
CA SER A 102 5.21 -7.63 -12.18
C SER A 102 6.69 -7.23 -12.08
N GLN A 103 7.01 -5.96 -12.30
CA GLN A 103 8.36 -5.39 -12.22
C GLN A 103 8.60 -4.57 -10.94
N LEU A 104 7.58 -4.44 -10.11
CA LEU A 104 7.64 -3.60 -8.91
C LEU A 104 8.21 -4.37 -7.72
N ASN A 105 9.07 -3.70 -6.94
CA ASN A 105 9.48 -4.13 -5.62
C ASN A 105 8.74 -3.31 -4.57
N GLY A 106 7.94 -3.97 -3.73
CA GLY A 106 7.08 -3.32 -2.73
C GLY A 106 5.69 -2.97 -3.24
N THR A 107 5.05 -1.99 -2.63
CA THR A 107 3.64 -1.65 -2.93
C THR A 107 3.49 -0.16 -3.17
N VAL A 108 2.73 0.23 -4.19
CA VAL A 108 2.34 1.62 -4.44
C VAL A 108 0.83 1.76 -4.25
N ILE A 109 0.44 2.59 -3.29
CA ILE A 109 -0.95 2.96 -3.02
C ILE A 109 -1.17 4.35 -3.62
N ILE A 110 -2.14 4.49 -4.50
CA ILE A 110 -2.52 5.77 -5.10
C ILE A 110 -3.93 6.12 -4.66
N VAL A 111 -4.05 7.16 -3.86
CA VAL A 111 -5.32 7.78 -3.49
C VAL A 111 -5.61 8.86 -4.52
N HIS A 112 -6.60 8.63 -5.39
CA HIS A 112 -6.89 9.53 -6.50
C HIS A 112 -7.55 10.83 -6.04
N ILE A 113 -8.53 10.72 -5.14
CA ILE A 113 -9.25 11.86 -4.56
C ILE A 113 -9.54 11.54 -3.10
N ALA A 114 -8.76 12.12 -2.20
CA ALA A 114 -8.94 11.88 -0.76
C ALA A 114 -10.27 12.47 -0.24
N ASN A 115 -10.66 13.63 -0.76
CA ASN A 115 -11.85 14.39 -0.29
C ASN A 115 -12.94 14.45 -1.36
N ILE A 116 -13.63 13.33 -1.60
CA ILE A 116 -14.74 13.25 -2.56
C ILE A 116 -15.83 14.31 -2.28
N PRO A 117 -16.29 14.55 -1.03
CA PRO A 117 -17.28 15.58 -0.77
C PRO A 117 -16.84 16.97 -1.24
N ALA A 118 -15.61 17.37 -0.93
CA ALA A 118 -15.08 18.67 -1.36
C ALA A 118 -14.90 18.77 -2.87
N PHE A 119 -14.43 17.69 -3.50
CA PHE A 119 -14.29 17.60 -4.97
C PHE A 119 -15.63 17.74 -5.67
N ALA A 120 -16.65 16.99 -5.24
CA ALA A 120 -17.99 17.04 -5.83
C ALA A 120 -18.66 18.42 -5.67
N ALA A 121 -18.45 19.06 -4.51
CA ALA A 121 -18.96 20.40 -4.24
C ALA A 121 -18.08 21.53 -4.82
N ARG A 122 -16.91 21.19 -5.40
CA ARG A 122 -15.93 22.16 -5.93
C ARG A 122 -15.51 23.22 -4.91
N THR A 123 -15.45 22.82 -3.63
CA THR A 123 -14.95 23.71 -2.58
C THR A 123 -13.42 23.76 -2.62
N ILE A 124 -12.84 24.92 -2.26
CA ILE A 124 -11.40 25.11 -2.37
C ILE A 124 -10.67 24.35 -1.23
N TYR A 125 -10.97 24.67 0.03
CA TYR A 125 -10.20 24.15 1.17
C TYR A 125 -11.03 23.35 2.18
N ILE A 126 -12.33 23.51 2.21
CA ILE A 126 -13.18 22.96 3.28
C ILE A 126 -14.19 21.94 2.74
N GLY A 127 -14.48 20.94 3.54
CA GLY A 127 -15.56 20.00 3.30
C GLY A 127 -16.92 20.71 3.38
N PRO A 128 -17.86 20.47 2.42
CA PRO A 128 -19.14 21.15 2.40
C PRO A 128 -20.06 20.78 3.57
N ASN A 129 -19.81 19.63 4.20
CA ASN A 129 -20.70 19.04 5.21
C ASN A 129 -20.38 19.47 6.64
N ASP A 130 -19.12 19.77 6.94
CA ASP A 130 -18.64 20.05 8.29
C ASP A 130 -17.72 21.26 8.36
N LEU A 131 -17.47 21.92 7.24
CA LEU A 131 -16.65 23.12 7.09
C LEU A 131 -15.21 22.95 7.60
N LYS A 132 -14.71 21.70 7.63
CA LYS A 132 -13.34 21.39 8.04
C LYS A 132 -12.40 21.27 6.87
N ASN A 133 -11.13 21.62 7.08
CA ASN A 133 -10.06 21.41 6.13
C ASN A 133 -9.41 20.04 6.38
N LEU A 134 -9.46 19.14 5.40
CA LEU A 134 -8.89 17.79 5.52
C LEU A 134 -7.40 17.85 5.88
N ASN A 135 -6.65 18.78 5.30
CA ASN A 135 -5.21 18.97 5.56
C ASN A 135 -4.91 19.52 6.98
N ARG A 136 -5.92 19.71 7.82
CA ARG A 136 -5.82 20.10 9.23
C ARG A 136 -6.52 19.09 10.15
N SER A 137 -6.99 17.98 9.57
CA SER A 137 -7.81 17.01 10.30
C SER A 137 -7.07 15.71 10.63
N PHE A 138 -5.89 15.48 10.07
CA PHE A 138 -5.06 14.30 10.37
C PHE A 138 -4.57 14.31 11.81
N PRO A 139 -4.51 13.15 12.49
CA PRO A 139 -4.75 11.79 12.02
C PRO A 139 -6.23 11.38 11.94
N GLY A 140 -7.16 12.27 12.13
CA GLY A 140 -8.58 11.99 12.07
C GLY A 140 -9.18 11.36 13.32
N LYS A 141 -10.46 10.97 13.20
CA LYS A 141 -11.21 10.29 14.28
C LYS A 141 -12.24 9.36 13.68
N VAL A 142 -12.27 8.09 14.10
CA VAL A 142 -13.21 7.08 13.59
C VAL A 142 -14.69 7.46 13.79
N ASN A 143 -15.02 8.09 14.93
CA ASN A 143 -16.36 8.56 15.25
C ASN A 143 -16.54 10.09 15.08
N GLY A 144 -15.66 10.70 14.29
CA GLY A 144 -15.68 12.14 14.03
C GLY A 144 -16.66 12.57 12.95
N THR A 145 -16.55 13.84 12.54
CA THR A 145 -17.26 14.38 11.37
C THR A 145 -16.76 13.71 10.11
N ILE A 146 -17.42 13.95 8.96
CA ILE A 146 -17.05 13.30 7.69
C ILE A 146 -15.57 13.56 7.34
N THR A 147 -15.08 14.80 7.48
CA THR A 147 -13.68 15.14 7.20
C THR A 147 -12.71 14.45 8.18
N GLU A 148 -13.06 14.35 9.46
CA GLU A 148 -12.24 13.62 10.46
C GLU A 148 -12.22 12.12 10.19
N ARG A 149 -13.31 11.52 9.69
CA ARG A 149 -13.36 10.11 9.33
C ARG A 149 -12.57 9.81 8.07
N ILE A 150 -12.61 10.70 7.07
CA ILE A 150 -11.75 10.60 5.89
C ILE A 150 -10.28 10.66 6.28
N ALA A 151 -9.91 11.54 7.19
CA ALA A 151 -8.53 11.66 7.67
C ALA A 151 -8.05 10.47 8.51
N TYR A 152 -8.97 9.64 9.02
CA TYR A 152 -8.66 8.47 9.85
C TYR A 152 -8.33 7.22 9.02
N ILE A 153 -8.87 7.10 7.79
CA ILE A 153 -8.63 5.98 6.86
C ILE A 153 -7.17 5.97 6.40
#